data_9e9e53853ac84dedb0d46d0c1726d053
#
_entry.id   9e9e53853ac84dedb0d46d0c1726d053
#
_cell.length_a   1.000
_cell.length_b   1.000
_cell.length_c   1.000
_cell.angle_alpha   90.00
_cell.angle_beta   90.00
_cell.angle_gamma   90.00
#
_symmetry.space_group_name_H-M   'P 1'
#
loop_
_entity.id
_entity.type
_entity.pdbx_description
1 polymer ?
#
loop_
_entity_poly.entity_id
_entity_poly.type
_entity_poly.pdbx_seq_one_letter_code
_entity_poly.pdbx_strand_id
1 'polypeptide(L)'
;MRILHTMIRVGHLDRSIDFYNEVLGMRLLRRQDYPEGRFTLAFVGYGEESSSTVIELTHNWDTEAYDLGNGFGHIAIEVDDAATACERARQKGGQV
;
A
#
# COMPACT_ATOMS: atom_id res chain seq x y z
N MET A 1 -23.09 3.45 -0.89
CA MET A 1 -22.04 2.84 -1.73
C MET A 1 -20.74 3.58 -1.48
N ARG A 2 -19.64 2.86 -1.24
CA ARG A 2 -18.31 3.48 -1.09
C ARG A 2 -17.24 2.49 -1.53
N ILE A 3 -16.09 3.00 -1.90
CA ILE A 3 -14.93 2.15 -2.23
C ILE A 3 -14.34 1.62 -0.92
N LEU A 4 -14.30 0.30 -0.76
CA LEU A 4 -13.72 -0.33 0.43
C LEU A 4 -12.20 -0.34 0.35
N HIS A 5 -11.66 -0.81 -0.75
CA HIS A 5 -10.22 -0.85 -0.95
C HIS A 5 -9.86 -0.96 -2.43
N THR A 6 -8.63 -0.63 -2.72
CA THR A 6 -7.98 -0.92 -4.00
C THR A 6 -6.90 -1.96 -3.71
N MET A 7 -6.81 -3.01 -4.55
CA MET A 7 -5.82 -4.06 -4.36
C MET A 7 -4.64 -3.86 -5.30
N ILE A 8 -3.45 -4.03 -4.76
CA ILE A 8 -2.19 -3.97 -5.50
C ILE A 8 -1.41 -5.25 -5.20
N ARG A 9 -0.93 -5.91 -6.26
CA ARG A 9 -0.03 -7.06 -6.09
C ARG A 9 1.39 -6.57 -5.90
N VAL A 10 2.09 -7.16 -4.93
CA VAL A 10 3.47 -6.77 -4.60
C VAL A 10 4.35 -8.01 -4.55
N GLY A 11 5.59 -7.86 -5.00
CA GLY A 11 6.54 -8.96 -4.99
C GLY A 11 7.27 -9.13 -3.65
N HIS A 12 7.27 -8.10 -2.83
CA HIS A 12 8.00 -8.05 -1.56
C HIS A 12 7.12 -7.38 -0.50
N LEU A 13 6.35 -8.19 0.23
CA LEU A 13 5.32 -7.65 1.12
C LEU A 13 5.87 -6.75 2.22
N ASP A 14 6.89 -7.20 2.95
CA ASP A 14 7.44 -6.41 4.05
C ASP A 14 8.01 -5.08 3.58
N ARG A 15 8.68 -5.08 2.45
CA ARG A 15 9.22 -3.86 1.84
C ARG A 15 8.10 -2.91 1.44
N SER A 16 7.02 -3.43 0.88
CA SER A 16 5.86 -2.62 0.50
C SER A 16 5.15 -2.05 1.73
N ILE A 17 4.96 -2.86 2.78
CA ILE A 17 4.38 -2.39 4.04
C ILE A 17 5.22 -1.25 4.60
N ASP A 18 6.55 -1.40 4.61
CA ASP A 18 7.45 -0.36 5.11
C ASP A 18 7.31 0.93 4.30
N PHE A 19 7.19 0.82 2.98
CA PHE A 19 6.99 2.00 2.13
C PHE A 19 5.70 2.75 2.50
N TYR A 20 4.58 2.04 2.55
CA TYR A 20 3.30 2.68 2.87
C TYR A 20 3.27 3.23 4.29
N ASN A 21 3.94 2.57 5.24
CA ASN A 21 4.01 3.02 6.62
C ASN A 21 5.01 4.16 6.81
N GLU A 22 6.28 3.94 6.46
CA GLU A 22 7.35 4.90 6.75
C GLU A 22 7.31 6.12 5.83
N VAL A 23 7.11 5.91 4.53
CA VAL A 23 7.15 7.01 3.56
C VAL A 23 5.81 7.75 3.51
N LEU A 24 4.70 7.02 3.47
CA LEU A 24 3.37 7.59 3.29
C LEU A 24 2.57 7.74 4.59
N GLY A 25 3.10 7.26 5.72
CA GLY A 25 2.47 7.45 7.02
C GLY A 25 1.21 6.62 7.26
N MET A 26 0.98 5.58 6.49
CA MET A 26 -0.15 4.67 6.71
C MET A 26 0.12 3.71 7.86
N ARG A 27 -0.94 3.19 8.46
CA ARG A 27 -0.83 2.11 9.46
C ARG A 27 -1.08 0.77 8.81
N LEU A 28 -0.37 -0.26 9.27
CA LEU A 28 -0.73 -1.64 8.95
C LEU A 28 -1.95 -2.00 9.80
N LEU A 29 -3.09 -2.22 9.15
CA LEU A 29 -4.36 -2.46 9.83
C LEU A 29 -4.56 -3.94 10.16
N ARG A 30 -4.19 -4.82 9.24
CA ARG A 30 -4.19 -6.27 9.46
C ARG A 30 -3.35 -6.97 8.42
N ARG A 31 -2.89 -8.16 8.75
CA ARG A 31 -2.11 -9.02 7.87
C ARG A 31 -2.55 -10.46 8.11
N GLN A 32 -2.75 -11.23 7.04
CA GLN A 32 -3.18 -12.61 7.16
C GLN A 32 -2.62 -13.47 6.04
N ASP A 33 -2.12 -14.64 6.42
CA ASP A 33 -1.65 -15.66 5.47
C ASP A 33 -2.81 -16.57 5.06
N TYR A 34 -2.78 -16.98 3.81
CA TYR A 34 -3.72 -17.95 3.24
C TYR A 34 -2.91 -19.09 2.61
N PRO A 35 -2.45 -20.07 3.43
CA PRO A 35 -1.53 -21.11 2.94
C PRO A 35 -2.11 -21.97 1.81
N GLU A 36 -3.40 -22.24 1.83
CA GLU A 36 -4.04 -23.04 0.78
C GLU A 36 -3.97 -22.34 -0.57
N GLY A 37 -4.11 -21.02 -0.59
CA GLY A 37 -4.00 -20.22 -1.81
C GLY A 37 -2.57 -19.74 -2.09
N ARG A 38 -1.66 -19.94 -1.15
CA ARG A 38 -0.26 -19.53 -1.23
C ARG A 38 -0.12 -18.02 -1.46
N PHE A 39 -0.82 -17.25 -0.63
CA PHE A 39 -0.71 -15.78 -0.66
C PHE A 39 -0.91 -15.20 0.73
N THR A 40 -0.46 -13.96 0.89
CA THR A 40 -0.63 -13.16 2.10
C THR A 40 -1.27 -11.84 1.72
N LEU A 41 -2.21 -11.38 2.52
CA LEU A 41 -2.83 -10.07 2.39
C LEU A 41 -2.38 -9.16 3.52
N ALA A 42 -2.18 -7.89 3.20
CA ALA A 42 -1.96 -6.85 4.19
C ALA A 42 -2.78 -5.63 3.81
N PHE A 43 -3.44 -5.02 4.80
CA PHE A 43 -4.25 -3.83 4.58
C PHE A 43 -3.57 -2.65 5.26
N VAL A 44 -3.33 -1.60 4.49
CA VAL A 44 -2.69 -0.37 4.97
C VAL A 44 -3.61 0.81 4.70
N GLY A 45 -3.57 1.83 5.55
CA GLY A 45 -4.42 3.00 5.40
C GLY A 45 -4.24 4.00 6.51
N TYR A 46 -5.01 5.08 6.42
CA TYR A 46 -4.95 6.18 7.40
C TYR A 46 -6.03 6.07 8.47
N GLY A 47 -6.98 5.14 8.32
CA GLY A 47 -8.06 4.93 9.27
C GLY A 47 -8.57 3.51 9.21
N GLU A 48 -9.54 3.18 10.05
CA GLU A 48 -10.11 1.84 10.12
C GLU A 48 -10.88 1.48 8.84
N GLU A 49 -10.86 0.21 8.48
CA GLU A 49 -11.56 -0.29 7.28
C GLU A 49 -13.07 -0.03 7.32
N SER A 50 -13.64 0.04 8.53
CA SER A 50 -15.07 0.28 8.70
C SER A 50 -15.52 1.67 8.26
N SER A 51 -14.61 2.64 8.23
CA SER A 51 -14.92 4.04 7.93
C SER A 51 -14.04 4.69 6.89
N SER A 52 -12.95 4.04 6.49
CA SER A 52 -11.96 4.60 5.57
C SER A 52 -11.69 3.65 4.42
N THR A 53 -11.42 4.21 3.23
CA THR A 53 -10.93 3.44 2.11
C THR A 53 -9.46 3.12 2.34
N VAL A 54 -9.07 1.87 2.13
CA VAL A 54 -7.72 1.38 2.43
C VAL A 54 -7.10 0.75 1.19
N ILE A 55 -5.84 0.38 1.27
CA ILE A 55 -5.14 -0.34 0.21
C ILE A 55 -4.91 -1.77 0.69
N GLU A 56 -5.29 -2.75 -0.15
CA GLU A 56 -4.99 -4.16 0.06
C GLU A 56 -3.73 -4.51 -0.72
N LEU A 57 -2.71 -4.97 -0.02
CA LEU A 57 -1.49 -5.49 -0.64
C LEU A 57 -1.59 -7.01 -0.69
N THR A 58 -1.46 -7.58 -1.88
CA THR A 58 -1.49 -9.03 -2.06
C THR A 58 -0.11 -9.51 -2.49
N HIS A 59 0.47 -10.42 -1.71
CA HIS A 59 1.72 -11.08 -2.07
C HIS A 59 1.43 -12.55 -2.39
N ASN A 60 1.60 -12.92 -3.65
CA ASN A 60 1.57 -14.31 -4.07
C ASN A 60 2.96 -14.89 -3.81
N TRP A 61 3.06 -15.93 -2.98
CA TRP A 61 4.32 -16.41 -2.41
C TRP A 61 5.38 -16.76 -3.45
N ASP A 62 4.97 -17.20 -4.62
CA ASP A 62 5.91 -17.66 -5.65
C ASP A 62 6.19 -16.60 -6.72
N THR A 63 5.70 -15.37 -6.53
CA THR A 63 5.82 -14.30 -7.53
C THR A 63 6.54 -13.09 -6.94
N GLU A 64 7.71 -12.75 -7.50
CA GLU A 64 8.51 -11.63 -7.02
C GLU A 64 8.41 -10.39 -7.91
N ALA A 65 7.89 -10.52 -9.12
CA ALA A 65 7.80 -9.43 -10.07
C ALA A 65 6.54 -9.55 -10.92
N TYR A 66 6.01 -8.40 -11.33
CA TYR A 66 4.83 -8.31 -12.17
C TYR A 66 5.10 -7.40 -13.35
N ASP A 67 4.51 -7.74 -14.49
CA ASP A 67 4.50 -6.86 -15.65
C ASP A 67 3.37 -5.84 -15.46
N LEU A 68 3.73 -4.60 -15.23
CA LEU A 68 2.76 -3.54 -14.96
C LEU A 68 2.05 -3.04 -16.21
N GLY A 69 2.61 -3.29 -17.40
CA GLY A 69 2.05 -2.78 -18.62
C GLY A 69 2.03 -1.24 -18.65
N ASN A 70 1.04 -0.68 -19.32
CA ASN A 70 0.89 0.77 -19.44
C ASN A 70 -0.49 1.26 -19.00
N GLY A 71 -1.23 0.45 -18.27
CA GLY A 71 -2.59 0.81 -17.83
C GLY A 71 -2.67 1.43 -16.45
N PHE A 72 -1.60 1.34 -15.66
CA PHE A 72 -1.59 1.92 -14.31
C PHE A 72 -1.36 3.44 -14.39
N GLY A 73 -2.14 4.17 -13.62
CA GLY A 73 -1.96 5.61 -13.48
C GLY A 73 -1.28 5.96 -12.16
N HIS A 74 -2.08 6.47 -11.21
CA HIS A 74 -1.54 6.88 -9.91
C HIS A 74 -2.60 6.77 -8.84
N ILE A 75 -2.16 6.86 -7.58
CA ILE A 75 -3.04 6.99 -6.42
C ILE A 75 -2.80 8.40 -5.88
N ALA A 76 -3.90 9.16 -5.71
CA ALA A 76 -3.81 10.50 -5.16
C ALA A 76 -4.05 10.46 -3.65
N ILE A 77 -3.25 11.20 -2.92
CA ILE A 77 -3.36 11.30 -1.45
C ILE A 77 -3.51 12.77 -1.09
N GLU A 78 -4.58 13.08 -0.38
CA GLU A 78 -4.79 14.42 0.14
C GLU A 78 -3.90 14.66 1.37
N VAL A 79 -3.22 15.79 1.39
CA VAL A 79 -2.39 16.21 2.52
C VAL A 79 -2.64 17.69 2.80
N ASP A 80 -2.30 18.16 4.01
CA ASP A 80 -2.50 19.55 4.37
C ASP A 80 -1.58 20.48 3.60
N ASP A 81 -0.33 20.09 3.41
CA ASP A 81 0.66 20.86 2.67
C ASP A 81 1.53 19.92 1.84
N ALA A 82 1.39 20.01 0.53
CA ALA A 82 2.08 19.11 -0.39
C ALA A 82 3.61 19.23 -0.28
N ALA A 83 4.13 20.45 -0.14
CA ALA A 83 5.58 20.65 -0.02
C ALA A 83 6.14 19.97 1.23
N THR A 84 5.47 20.12 2.35
CA THR A 84 5.87 19.48 3.62
C THR A 84 5.78 17.97 3.52
N ALA A 85 4.70 17.44 2.93
CA ALA A 85 4.52 16.01 2.75
C ALA A 85 5.60 15.41 1.84
N CYS A 86 5.94 16.09 0.76
CA CYS A 86 7.01 15.66 -0.15
C CYS A 86 8.37 15.64 0.54
N GLU A 87 8.67 16.65 1.33
CA GLU A 87 9.95 16.72 2.07
C GLU A 87 10.02 15.60 3.11
N ARG A 88 8.94 15.35 3.84
CA ARG A 88 8.88 14.24 4.79
C ARG A 88 9.08 12.90 4.10
N ALA A 89 8.42 12.68 2.96
CA ALA A 89 8.57 11.45 2.19
C ALA A 89 10.01 11.26 1.74
N ARG A 90 10.66 12.33 1.28
CA ARG A 90 12.06 12.30 0.84
C ARG A 90 12.98 11.92 1.99
N GLN A 91 12.77 12.48 3.19
CA GLN A 91 13.55 12.16 4.39
C GLN A 91 13.40 10.70 4.81
N LYS A 92 12.28 10.08 4.47
CA LYS A 92 12.00 8.67 4.78
C LYS A 92 12.39 7.72 3.66
N GLY A 93 13.07 8.21 2.64
CA GLY A 93 13.59 7.39 1.56
C GLY A 93 12.72 7.31 0.32
N GLY A 94 11.61 8.04 0.29
CA GLY A 94 10.76 8.12 -0.90
C GLY A 94 11.42 8.93 -2.00
N GLN A 95 11.11 8.58 -3.24
CA GLN A 95 11.52 9.36 -4.41
C GLN A 95 10.43 10.38 -4.70
N VAL A 96 10.83 11.63 -4.82
CA VAL A 96 9.90 12.72 -5.05
C VAL A 96 10.31 13.52 -6.28
#